data_d0f356b18b4278d80fb27642c1c131d8
#
_entry.id   d0f356b18b4278d80fb27642c1c131d8
#
_cell.length_a   1.000
_cell.length_b   1.000
_cell.length_c   1.000
_cell.angle_alpha   90.00
_cell.angle_beta   90.00
_cell.angle_gamma   90.00
#
_symmetry.space_group_name_H-M   'P 1'
#
loop_
_entity.id
_entity.type
_entity.pdbx_description
1 polymer ?
#
loop_
_entity_poly.entity_id
_entity_poly.type
_entity_poly.pdbx_seq_one_letter_code
_entity_poly.pdbx_strand_id
1 'polypeptide(L)'
;GERVSGHIQILDVIIEKLSEPDRTCSCLLVYNDIAANYIIDGLKEKGISIPEDIAIASFDNTLLAQTKKITSVAQPVNEIAHLAFQMVKHQQQPDSIEMHEIVSRLIIRESSVKINITSL
;
A
#
# COMPACT_ATOMS: atom_id res chain seq x y z
N GLY A 1 0.76 0.83 23.96
CA GLY A 1 -0.20 -0.28 23.92
C GLY A 1 -1.53 0.08 23.29
N GLU A 2 -2.20 1.15 23.73
CA GLU A 2 -3.57 1.50 23.28
C GLU A 2 -3.65 1.94 21.81
N ARG A 3 -2.66 2.63 21.28
CA ARG A 3 -2.67 3.09 19.87
C ARG A 3 -2.54 1.94 18.87
N VAL A 4 -1.74 0.93 19.17
CA VAL A 4 -1.58 -0.26 18.31
C VAL A 4 -2.86 -1.09 18.31
N SER A 5 -3.50 -1.24 19.46
CA SER A 5 -4.79 -1.95 19.59
C SER A 5 -5.90 -1.30 18.77
N GLY A 6 -5.98 0.03 18.75
CA GLY A 6 -7.00 0.75 17.98
C GLY A 6 -6.87 0.59 16.46
N HIS A 7 -5.64 0.57 15.93
CA HIS A 7 -5.41 0.34 14.50
C HIS A 7 -5.82 -1.06 14.04
N ILE A 8 -5.49 -2.09 14.82
CA ILE A 8 -5.88 -3.48 14.52
C ILE A 8 -7.40 -3.61 14.53
N GLN A 9 -8.10 -3.02 15.49
CA GLN A 9 -9.57 -3.03 15.55
C GLN A 9 -10.23 -2.42 14.31
N ILE A 10 -9.66 -1.36 13.74
CA ILE A 10 -10.16 -0.75 12.50
C ILE A 10 -9.98 -1.71 11.32
N LEU A 11 -8.83 -2.38 11.22
CA LEU A 11 -8.57 -3.34 10.15
C LEU A 11 -9.53 -4.55 10.24
N ASP A 12 -9.84 -5.02 11.44
CA ASP A 12 -10.82 -6.09 11.67
C ASP A 12 -12.22 -5.68 11.21
N VAL A 13 -12.65 -4.45 11.50
CA VAL A 13 -13.93 -3.91 11.01
C VAL A 13 -13.96 -3.85 9.48
N ILE A 14 -12.87 -3.46 8.84
CA ILE A 14 -12.75 -3.46 7.38
C ILE A 14 -12.89 -4.87 6.82
N ILE A 15 -12.19 -5.85 7.40
CA ILE A 15 -12.26 -7.25 6.99
C ILE A 15 -13.69 -7.78 7.10
N GLU A 16 -14.38 -7.52 8.23
CA GLU A 16 -15.79 -7.92 8.42
C GLU A 16 -16.69 -7.31 7.33
N LYS A 17 -16.59 -6.01 7.09
CA LYS A 17 -17.38 -5.29 6.09
C LYS A 17 -17.13 -5.83 4.67
N LEU A 18 -15.91 -6.09 4.30
CA LEU A 18 -15.54 -6.61 2.98
C LEU A 18 -15.93 -8.09 2.81
N SER A 19 -16.21 -8.79 3.90
CA SER A 19 -16.63 -10.19 3.89
C SER A 19 -18.13 -10.37 3.79
N GLU A 20 -18.93 -9.30 3.93
CA GLU A 20 -20.38 -9.34 3.79
C GLU A 20 -20.80 -9.76 2.37
N PRO A 21 -21.85 -10.61 2.21
CA PRO A 21 -22.28 -11.09 0.89
C PRO A 21 -22.77 -10.00 -0.06
N ASP A 22 -23.27 -8.90 0.50
CA ASP A 22 -23.80 -7.73 -0.22
C ASP A 22 -22.77 -6.62 -0.45
N ARG A 23 -21.48 -6.91 -0.23
CA ARG A 23 -20.43 -5.93 -0.48
C ARG A 23 -20.47 -5.42 -1.93
N THR A 24 -20.31 -4.13 -2.10
CA THR A 24 -20.23 -3.47 -3.41
C THR A 24 -18.80 -3.10 -3.81
N CYS A 25 -17.84 -3.25 -2.87
CA CYS A 25 -16.44 -2.93 -3.08
C CYS A 25 -15.72 -4.07 -3.81
N SER A 26 -15.10 -3.77 -4.95
CA SER A 26 -14.28 -4.70 -5.75
C SER A 26 -12.78 -4.41 -5.68
N CYS A 27 -12.38 -3.29 -5.08
CA CYS A 27 -10.99 -2.94 -4.87
C CYS A 27 -10.80 -2.12 -3.59
N LEU A 28 -9.62 -2.21 -3.00
CA LEU A 28 -9.24 -1.49 -1.80
C LEU A 28 -7.83 -0.91 -1.96
N LEU A 29 -7.69 0.37 -1.68
CA LEU A 29 -6.39 1.02 -1.54
C LEU A 29 -6.07 1.21 -0.06
N VAL A 30 -4.98 0.63 0.39
CA VAL A 30 -4.56 0.60 1.79
C VAL A 30 -3.35 1.49 2.00
N TYR A 31 -3.30 2.20 3.12
CA TYR A 31 -2.30 3.23 3.41
C TYR A 31 -0.85 2.73 3.52
N ASN A 32 -0.62 1.44 3.82
CA ASN A 32 0.71 0.83 3.77
C ASN A 32 0.64 -0.69 3.57
N ASP A 33 1.79 -1.31 3.28
CA ASP A 33 1.90 -2.73 2.98
C ASP A 33 1.60 -3.64 4.17
N ILE A 34 1.90 -3.21 5.39
CA ILE A 34 1.66 -4.00 6.61
C ILE A 34 0.16 -4.16 6.83
N ALA A 35 -0.59 -3.06 6.76
CA ALA A 35 -2.04 -3.08 6.87
C ALA A 35 -2.69 -3.86 5.72
N ALA A 36 -2.17 -3.70 4.49
CA ALA A 36 -2.65 -4.45 3.34
C ALA A 36 -2.47 -5.96 3.52
N ASN A 37 -1.29 -6.40 3.98
CA ASN A 37 -1.05 -7.82 4.25
C ASN A 37 -2.00 -8.37 5.33
N TYR A 38 -2.23 -7.62 6.39
CA TYR A 38 -3.17 -8.01 7.46
C TYR A 38 -4.60 -8.20 6.90
N ILE A 39 -5.07 -7.25 6.09
CA ILE A 39 -6.39 -7.34 5.45
C ILE A 39 -6.46 -8.52 4.47
N ILE A 40 -5.44 -8.74 3.65
CA ILE A 40 -5.37 -9.85 2.70
C ILE A 40 -5.48 -11.19 3.44
N ASP A 41 -4.71 -11.38 4.50
CA ASP A 41 -4.72 -12.62 5.28
C ASP A 41 -6.10 -12.83 5.92
N GLY A 42 -6.69 -11.80 6.53
CA GLY A 42 -8.02 -11.87 7.13
C GLY A 42 -9.14 -12.14 6.12
N LEU A 43 -9.10 -11.54 4.94
CA LEU A 43 -10.06 -11.82 3.87
C LEU A 43 -9.95 -13.25 3.34
N LYS A 44 -8.73 -13.76 3.16
CA LYS A 44 -8.49 -15.15 2.74
C LYS A 44 -9.02 -16.16 3.75
N GLU A 45 -8.86 -15.90 5.05
CA GLU A 45 -9.44 -16.73 6.13
C GLU A 45 -10.97 -16.80 6.05
N LYS A 46 -11.62 -15.75 5.52
CA LYS A 46 -13.06 -15.70 5.31
C LYS A 46 -13.51 -16.21 3.93
N GLY A 47 -12.59 -16.78 3.16
CA GLY A 47 -12.89 -17.35 1.84
C GLY A 47 -13.00 -16.33 0.72
N ILE A 48 -12.53 -15.09 0.92
CA ILE A 48 -12.47 -14.06 -0.11
C ILE A 48 -11.17 -14.20 -0.90
N SER A 49 -11.27 -14.29 -2.21
CA SER A 49 -10.11 -14.43 -3.10
C SER A 49 -9.54 -13.07 -3.52
N ILE A 50 -8.21 -12.95 -3.48
CA ILE A 50 -7.48 -11.77 -3.93
C ILE A 50 -6.62 -12.17 -5.14
N PRO A 51 -6.76 -11.51 -6.27
CA PRO A 51 -7.57 -10.31 -6.58
C PRO A 51 -8.99 -10.61 -7.14
N GLU A 52 -9.42 -11.88 -7.23
CA GLU A 52 -10.62 -12.30 -7.96
C GLU A 52 -11.89 -11.63 -7.42
N ASP A 53 -12.07 -11.61 -6.12
CA ASP A 53 -13.21 -10.98 -5.45
C ASP A 53 -12.93 -9.52 -5.11
N ILE A 54 -11.74 -9.23 -4.59
CA ILE A 54 -11.30 -7.89 -4.19
C ILE A 54 -9.84 -7.71 -4.60
N ALA A 55 -9.56 -6.69 -5.41
CA ALA A 55 -8.19 -6.26 -5.72
C ALA A 55 -7.66 -5.37 -4.60
N ILE A 56 -6.38 -5.52 -4.25
CA ILE A 56 -5.75 -4.73 -3.19
C ILE A 56 -4.46 -4.10 -3.67
N ALA A 57 -4.29 -2.81 -3.37
CA ALA A 57 -3.07 -2.07 -3.57
C ALA A 57 -2.71 -1.28 -2.30
N SER A 58 -1.43 -0.94 -2.15
CA SER A 58 -0.92 -0.25 -0.96
C SER A 58 0.19 0.75 -1.30
N PHE A 59 0.84 1.26 -0.26
CA PHE A 59 1.98 2.17 -0.35
C PHE A 59 3.19 1.62 0.38
N ASP A 60 4.35 2.12 0.03
CA ASP A 60 5.70 1.97 0.59
C ASP A 60 6.60 0.97 -0.15
N ASN A 61 6.06 -0.01 -0.85
CA ASN A 61 6.84 -1.02 -1.58
C ASN A 61 7.94 -1.68 -0.74
N THR A 62 7.58 -2.09 0.48
CA THR A 62 8.46 -2.76 1.42
C THR A 62 8.84 -4.17 0.95
N LEU A 63 9.82 -4.78 1.63
CA LEU A 63 10.15 -6.19 1.40
C LEU A 63 8.94 -7.12 1.61
N LEU A 64 8.04 -6.75 2.52
CA LEU A 64 6.77 -7.47 2.73
C LEU A 64 5.91 -7.47 1.47
N ALA A 65 5.71 -6.31 0.83
CA ALA A 65 4.95 -6.21 -0.41
C ALA A 65 5.57 -7.04 -1.54
N GLN A 66 6.90 -7.05 -1.65
CA GLN A 66 7.63 -7.85 -2.64
C GLN A 66 7.43 -9.34 -2.39
N THR A 67 7.60 -9.81 -1.15
CA THR A 67 7.48 -11.21 -0.77
C THR A 67 6.04 -11.72 -0.89
N LYS A 68 5.07 -10.91 -0.49
CA LYS A 68 3.64 -11.25 -0.51
C LYS A 68 2.94 -10.91 -1.82
N LYS A 69 3.67 -10.41 -2.82
CA LYS A 69 3.15 -10.06 -4.14
C LYS A 69 2.04 -8.99 -4.08
N ILE A 70 2.19 -8.01 -3.20
CA ILE A 70 1.23 -6.91 -3.05
C ILE A 70 1.60 -5.78 -4.02
N THR A 71 0.65 -5.34 -4.82
CA THR A 71 0.75 -4.12 -5.63
C THR A 71 0.93 -2.94 -4.71
N SER A 72 1.98 -2.16 -4.91
CA SER A 72 2.34 -1.08 -3.99
C SER A 72 2.96 0.11 -4.71
N VAL A 73 2.69 1.31 -4.21
CA VAL A 73 3.33 2.53 -4.67
C VAL A 73 4.72 2.62 -4.04
N ALA A 74 5.75 2.54 -4.89
CA ALA A 74 7.13 2.72 -4.48
C ALA A 74 7.46 4.21 -4.38
N GLN A 75 7.78 4.66 -3.20
CA GLN A 75 8.27 6.01 -2.99
C GLN A 75 9.76 6.08 -3.33
N PRO A 76 10.23 7.13 -4.05
CA PRO A 76 11.62 7.28 -4.44
C PRO A 76 12.48 7.79 -3.26
N VAL A 77 12.63 6.97 -2.22
CA VAL A 77 13.24 7.34 -0.94
C VAL A 77 14.68 7.85 -1.10
N ASN A 78 15.45 7.22 -1.99
CA ASN A 78 16.83 7.65 -2.26
C ASN A 78 16.89 9.05 -2.89
N GLU A 79 16.00 9.34 -3.84
CA GLU A 79 15.91 10.66 -4.47
C GLU A 79 15.44 11.71 -3.47
N ILE A 80 14.45 11.39 -2.64
CA ILE A 80 13.96 12.26 -1.58
C ILE A 80 15.07 12.57 -0.58
N ALA A 81 15.81 11.57 -0.11
CA ALA A 81 16.90 11.73 0.83
C ALA A 81 18.04 12.58 0.23
N HIS A 82 18.41 12.31 -1.03
CA HIS A 82 19.43 13.08 -1.74
C HIS A 82 19.03 14.55 -1.87
N LEU A 83 17.82 14.81 -2.34
CA LEU A 83 17.29 16.16 -2.50
C LEU A 83 17.21 16.90 -1.16
N ALA A 84 16.69 16.26 -0.12
CA ALA A 84 16.61 16.83 1.22
C ALA A 84 18.00 17.21 1.75
N PHE A 85 18.99 16.35 1.56
CA PHE A 85 20.38 16.64 1.92
C PHE A 85 20.95 17.84 1.16
N GLN A 86 20.70 17.92 -0.16
CA GLN A 86 21.13 19.07 -0.97
C GLN A 86 20.49 20.38 -0.52
N MET A 87 19.19 20.36 -0.21
CA MET A 87 18.47 21.53 0.30
C MET A 87 19.04 22.02 1.63
N VAL A 88 19.35 21.13 2.55
CA VAL A 88 19.97 21.48 3.85
C VAL A 88 21.38 22.02 3.65
N LYS A 89 22.17 21.43 2.75
CA LYS A 89 23.55 21.86 2.49
C LYS A 89 23.63 23.25 1.83
N HIS A 90 22.69 23.58 0.96
CA HIS A 90 22.68 24.82 0.18
C HIS A 90 21.75 25.90 0.75
N GLN A 91 21.20 25.72 1.92
CA GLN A 91 20.32 26.68 2.57
C GLN A 91 21.10 27.96 2.93
N GLN A 92 21.10 28.92 2.02
CA GLN A 92 21.73 30.21 2.20
C GLN A 92 20.75 31.37 2.50
N GLN A 93 19.44 31.15 2.33
CA GLN A 93 18.41 32.15 2.60
C GLN A 93 17.21 31.52 3.27
N PRO A 94 16.88 31.92 4.54
CA PRO A 94 15.76 31.35 5.30
C PRO A 94 14.37 31.73 4.76
N ASP A 95 14.28 32.69 3.84
CA ASP A 95 13.03 33.26 3.37
C ASP A 95 12.55 32.69 2.01
N SER A 96 13.28 31.78 1.39
CA SER A 96 12.87 31.14 0.15
C SER A 96 12.26 29.77 0.39
N ILE A 97 10.98 29.59 -0.01
CA ILE A 97 10.33 28.26 -0.05
C ILE A 97 10.60 27.66 -1.43
N GLU A 98 11.41 26.62 -1.45
CA GLU A 98 11.59 25.80 -2.67
C GLU A 98 10.64 24.62 -2.63
N MET A 99 9.92 24.40 -3.72
CA MET A 99 9.04 23.23 -3.89
C MET A 99 9.61 22.32 -4.96
N HIS A 100 9.79 21.04 -4.61
CA HIS A 100 10.26 20.02 -5.51
C HIS A 100 9.23 18.89 -5.62
N GLU A 101 8.98 18.45 -6.85
CA GLU A 101 8.10 17.33 -7.14
C GLU A 101 8.92 16.12 -7.52
N ILE A 102 8.69 15.00 -6.83
CA ILE A 102 9.36 13.72 -7.10
C ILE A 102 8.27 12.68 -7.37
N VAL A 103 8.41 11.97 -8.50
CA VAL A 103 7.38 11.05 -8.98
C VAL A 103 7.55 9.68 -8.34
N SER A 104 6.47 9.18 -7.71
CA SER A 104 6.39 7.82 -7.22
C SER A 104 6.04 6.83 -8.35
N ARG A 105 6.32 5.55 -8.15
CA ARG A 105 6.01 4.48 -9.11
C ARG A 105 5.01 3.49 -8.54
N LEU A 106 4.02 3.09 -9.33
CA LEU A 106 3.17 1.96 -9.03
C LEU A 106 3.85 0.66 -9.48
N ILE A 107 4.09 -0.24 -8.56
CA ILE A 107 4.61 -1.58 -8.82
C ILE A 107 3.44 -2.57 -8.78
N ILE A 108 3.03 -3.02 -9.94
CA ILE A 108 1.87 -3.92 -10.10
C ILE A 108 2.31 -5.35 -9.80
N ARG A 109 1.53 -6.05 -8.94
CA ARG A 109 1.74 -7.44 -8.53
C ARG A 109 0.40 -8.21 -8.45
N GLU A 110 0.46 -9.43 -7.98
CA GLU A 110 -0.67 -10.37 -7.96
C GLU A 110 -1.89 -9.91 -7.18
N SER A 111 -1.74 -9.04 -6.16
CA SER A 111 -2.87 -8.59 -5.33
C SER A 111 -3.88 -7.69 -6.06
N SER A 112 -3.53 -7.18 -7.24
CA SER A 112 -4.42 -6.30 -8.01
C SER A 112 -4.67 -6.76 -9.45
N VAL A 113 -3.94 -7.73 -9.96
CA VAL A 113 -4.04 -8.18 -11.35
C VAL A 113 -4.23 -9.69 -11.40
N LYS A 114 -5.27 -10.13 -12.10
CA LYS A 114 -5.46 -11.54 -12.44
C LYS A 114 -4.39 -11.97 -13.45
N ILE A 115 -3.56 -12.92 -13.07
CA ILE A 115 -2.60 -13.52 -14.00
C ILE A 115 -3.35 -14.60 -14.78
N ASN A 116 -3.70 -14.30 -16.04
CA ASN A 116 -4.21 -15.30 -16.96
C ASN A 116 -3.05 -16.18 -17.44
N ILE A 117 -2.90 -17.36 -16.86
CA ILE A 117 -1.89 -18.36 -17.25
C ILE A 117 -2.20 -18.99 -18.62
N THR A 118 -3.37 -18.74 -19.18
CA THR A 118 -3.83 -19.31 -20.47
C THR A 118 -3.25 -18.64 -21.72
N SER A 119 -2.36 -17.67 -21.59
CA SER A 119 -1.69 -16.99 -22.72
C SER A 119 -0.21 -17.37 -22.88
N LEU A 120 0.20 -18.53 -22.38
CA LEU A 120 1.51 -19.13 -22.63
C LEU A 120 1.47 -20.05 -23.85
#